data_6505427bfa575bfa4e78d51f927218ac
#
_entry.id   6505427bfa575bfa4e78d51f927218ac
#
_cell.length_a   1.000
_cell.length_b   1.000
_cell.length_c   1.000
_cell.angle_alpha   90.00
_cell.angle_beta   90.00
_cell.angle_gamma   90.00
#
_symmetry.space_group_name_H-M   'P 1'
#
loop_
_entity.id
_entity.type
_entity.pdbx_description
1 polymer ?
#
loop_
_entity_poly.entity_id
_entity_poly.type
_entity_poly.pdbx_seq_one_letter_code
_entity_poly.pdbx_strand_id
1 'polypeptide(L)'
;VIVAGYSFGADVALSVTDSRISRWITVAPVLSIFTEFAAAHDARPKTLIAAAHDQFRPAAELSSAVEAWRNTDVVVVEGADHFFHGAQRAIVDAIGAVLA
;
A
#
# COMPACT_ATOMS: atom_id res chain seq x y z
N VAL A 1 0.79 -9.10 -14.45
CA VAL A 1 -0.29 -9.13 -13.45
C VAL A 1 0.00 -8.11 -12.36
N ILE A 2 -0.99 -7.30 -12.02
CA ILE A 2 -0.93 -6.37 -10.89
C ILE A 2 -1.64 -7.01 -9.72
N VAL A 3 -0.98 -7.03 -8.56
CA VAL A 3 -1.60 -7.52 -7.33
C VAL A 3 -2.06 -6.32 -6.52
N ALA A 4 -3.32 -6.34 -6.11
CA ALA A 4 -3.92 -5.24 -5.34
C ALA A 4 -4.61 -5.78 -4.09
N GLY A 5 -4.72 -4.93 -3.08
CA GLY A 5 -5.40 -5.29 -1.85
C GLY A 5 -5.72 -4.08 -0.99
N TYR A 6 -6.67 -4.25 -0.07
CA TYR A 6 -7.10 -3.22 0.86
C TYR A 6 -7.04 -3.77 2.28
N SER A 7 -6.50 -2.99 3.21
CA SER A 7 -6.43 -3.32 4.63
C SER A 7 -5.78 -4.69 4.88
N PHE A 8 -6.49 -5.65 5.44
CA PHE A 8 -6.01 -7.03 5.60
C PHE A 8 -5.56 -7.61 4.25
N GLY A 9 -6.35 -7.39 3.19
CA GLY A 9 -6.00 -7.86 1.85
C GLY A 9 -4.74 -7.20 1.30
N ALA A 10 -4.42 -5.98 1.73
CA ALA A 10 -3.17 -5.31 1.37
C ALA A 10 -1.97 -6.05 1.98
N ASP A 11 -2.06 -6.43 3.26
CA ASP A 11 -1.01 -7.19 3.92
C ASP A 11 -0.80 -8.55 3.24
N VAL A 12 -1.89 -9.22 2.90
CA VAL A 12 -1.83 -10.51 2.17
C VAL A 12 -1.16 -10.30 0.80
N ALA A 13 -1.56 -9.27 0.06
CA ALA A 13 -0.98 -8.96 -1.25
C ALA A 13 0.54 -8.74 -1.16
N LEU A 14 0.99 -8.02 -0.13
CA LEU A 14 2.41 -7.73 0.05
C LEU A 14 3.22 -8.93 0.57
N SER A 15 2.56 -9.99 1.01
CA SER A 15 3.22 -11.21 1.49
C SER A 15 3.52 -12.20 0.37
N VAL A 16 3.02 -11.98 -0.85
CA VAL A 16 3.22 -12.90 -1.96
C VAL A 16 4.16 -12.32 -3.01
N THR A 17 4.91 -13.20 -3.66
CA THR A 17 5.70 -12.85 -4.83
C THR A 17 5.61 -14.00 -5.84
N ASP A 18 5.62 -13.65 -7.12
CA ASP A 18 5.54 -14.59 -8.23
C ASP A 18 6.10 -13.90 -9.47
N SER A 19 6.69 -14.65 -10.39
CA SER A 19 7.30 -14.08 -11.59
C SER A 19 6.31 -13.34 -12.50
N ARG A 20 5.02 -13.63 -12.38
CA ARG A 20 3.95 -12.98 -13.16
C ARG A 20 3.54 -11.62 -12.63
N ILE A 21 3.94 -11.26 -11.42
CA ILE A 21 3.59 -9.97 -10.83
C ILE A 21 4.45 -8.88 -11.48
N SER A 22 3.80 -7.82 -11.96
CA SER A 22 4.48 -6.65 -12.50
C SER A 22 4.59 -5.52 -11.48
N ARG A 23 3.61 -5.40 -10.58
CA ARG A 23 3.62 -4.41 -9.48
C ARG A 23 2.58 -4.75 -8.42
N TRP A 24 2.73 -4.12 -7.27
CA TRP A 24 1.74 -4.15 -6.19
C TRP A 24 1.12 -2.77 -6.03
N ILE A 25 -0.20 -2.71 -5.85
CA ILE A 25 -0.93 -1.49 -5.49
C ILE A 25 -1.79 -1.83 -4.30
N THR A 26 -1.56 -1.19 -3.16
CA THR A 26 -2.32 -1.49 -1.95
C THR A 26 -2.91 -0.23 -1.36
N VAL A 27 -4.03 -0.39 -0.66
CA VAL A 27 -4.74 0.69 0.02
C VAL A 27 -4.84 0.34 1.50
N ALA A 28 -4.42 1.26 2.34
CA ALA A 28 -4.48 1.15 3.79
C ALA A 28 -3.82 -0.12 4.36
N PRO A 29 -2.58 -0.46 3.93
CA PRO A 29 -1.91 -1.61 4.52
C PRO A 29 -1.59 -1.32 5.99
N VAL A 30 -1.75 -2.33 6.85
CA VAL A 30 -1.50 -2.20 8.29
C VAL A 30 -0.13 -2.76 8.66
N LEU A 31 0.36 -3.75 7.91
CA LEU A 31 1.64 -4.42 8.11
C LEU A 31 1.76 -5.09 9.49
N SER A 32 0.67 -5.69 9.95
CA SER A 32 0.63 -6.30 11.29
C SER A 32 0.36 -7.80 11.27
N ILE A 33 -0.10 -8.37 10.15
CA ILE A 33 -0.49 -9.78 10.08
C ILE A 33 0.72 -10.69 10.03
N PHE A 34 1.77 -10.24 9.37
CA PHE A 34 3.00 -11.00 9.18
C PHE A 34 4.19 -10.23 9.75
N THR A 35 5.25 -10.94 10.12
CA THR A 35 6.50 -10.32 10.56
C THR A 35 7.37 -9.89 9.39
N GLU A 36 7.22 -10.56 8.25
CA GLU A 36 7.95 -10.23 7.03
C GLU A 36 7.02 -10.22 5.83
N PHE A 37 7.36 -9.39 4.85
CA PHE A 37 6.59 -9.24 3.61
C PHE A 37 7.52 -9.50 2.42
N ALA A 38 7.18 -10.50 1.61
CA ALA A 38 8.01 -10.86 0.46
C ALA A 38 8.22 -9.70 -0.52
N ALA A 39 7.20 -8.86 -0.71
CA ALA A 39 7.29 -7.71 -1.60
C ALA A 39 8.36 -6.69 -1.16
N ALA A 40 8.69 -6.63 0.14
CA ALA A 40 9.68 -5.68 0.66
C ALA A 40 11.04 -5.83 -0.02
N HIS A 41 11.43 -7.04 -0.36
CA HIS A 41 12.73 -7.36 -0.95
C HIS A 41 12.71 -7.41 -2.46
N ASP A 42 11.56 -7.25 -3.07
CA ASP A 42 11.38 -7.34 -4.51
C ASP A 42 11.65 -5.97 -5.16
N ALA A 43 12.39 -5.97 -6.28
CA ALA A 43 12.77 -4.75 -6.97
C ALA A 43 11.62 -4.14 -7.80
N ARG A 44 10.56 -4.91 -8.06
CA ARG A 44 9.43 -4.42 -8.85
C ARG A 44 8.64 -3.37 -8.09
N PRO A 45 7.97 -2.43 -8.79
CA PRO A 45 7.36 -1.28 -8.13
C PRO A 45 6.18 -1.63 -7.23
N LYS A 46 6.12 -0.94 -6.09
CA LYS A 46 5.03 -1.04 -5.13
C LYS A 46 4.51 0.37 -4.81
N THR A 47 3.20 0.53 -4.83
CA THR A 47 2.55 1.77 -4.42
C THR A 47 1.62 1.46 -3.25
N LEU A 48 1.87 2.10 -2.13
CA LEU A 48 1.06 1.95 -0.92
C LEU A 48 0.28 3.23 -0.70
N ILE A 49 -1.03 3.18 -0.90
CA ILE A 49 -1.92 4.33 -0.70
C ILE A 49 -2.35 4.32 0.76
N ALA A 50 -2.00 5.36 1.50
CA ALA A 50 -2.19 5.42 2.94
C ALA A 50 -3.03 6.62 3.34
N ALA A 51 -3.90 6.44 4.34
CA ALA A 51 -4.65 7.52 4.94
C ALA A 51 -3.79 8.23 5.98
N ALA A 52 -3.77 9.57 5.94
CA ALA A 52 -3.00 10.36 6.90
C ALA A 52 -3.42 10.06 8.34
N HIS A 53 -4.72 9.86 8.56
CA HIS A 53 -5.31 9.62 9.89
C HIS A 53 -5.82 8.18 10.05
N ASP A 54 -5.13 7.20 9.47
CA ASP A 54 -5.49 5.80 9.61
C ASP A 54 -5.36 5.35 11.06
N GLN A 55 -6.43 4.82 11.64
CA GLN A 55 -6.47 4.40 13.04
C GLN A 55 -5.57 3.19 13.32
N PHE A 56 -5.29 2.38 12.31
CA PHE A 56 -4.50 1.16 12.47
C PHE A 56 -3.04 1.39 12.13
N ARG A 57 -2.76 2.11 11.05
CA ARG A 57 -1.39 2.44 10.65
C ARG A 57 -1.40 3.80 9.95
N PRO A 58 -1.19 4.90 10.67
CA PRO A 58 -1.11 6.22 10.06
C PRO A 58 0.00 6.30 9.00
N ALA A 59 -0.21 7.14 7.99
CA ALA A 59 0.73 7.24 6.87
C ALA A 59 2.16 7.51 7.31
N ALA A 60 2.38 8.31 8.36
CA ALA A 60 3.72 8.59 8.87
C ALA A 60 4.41 7.34 9.41
N GLU A 61 3.66 6.49 10.14
CA GLU A 61 4.21 5.23 10.65
C GLU A 61 4.45 4.24 9.51
N LEU A 62 3.55 4.19 8.52
CA LEU A 62 3.73 3.33 7.35
C LEU A 62 5.00 3.71 6.59
N SER A 63 5.21 5.00 6.36
CA SER A 63 6.40 5.49 5.65
C SER A 63 7.68 5.07 6.37
N SER A 64 7.70 5.14 7.69
CA SER A 64 8.85 4.68 8.49
C SER A 64 9.02 3.16 8.39
N ALA A 65 7.92 2.41 8.44
CA ALA A 65 7.98 0.94 8.41
C ALA A 65 8.50 0.40 7.08
N VAL A 66 8.27 1.10 5.97
CA VAL A 66 8.70 0.65 4.63
C VAL A 66 9.93 1.39 4.11
N GLU A 67 10.59 2.17 4.94
CA GLU A 67 11.72 3.00 4.53
C GLU A 67 12.83 2.19 3.84
N ALA A 68 13.08 0.97 4.30
CA ALA A 68 14.11 0.10 3.75
C ALA A 68 13.59 -0.81 2.61
N TRP A 69 12.33 -0.74 2.26
CA TRP A 69 11.76 -1.55 1.19
C TRP A 69 12.27 -1.07 -0.17
N ARG A 70 12.45 -2.02 -1.09
CA ARG A 70 12.91 -1.72 -2.45
C ARG A 70 11.76 -1.17 -3.28
N ASN A 71 12.04 -0.12 -4.06
CA ASN A 71 11.15 0.46 -5.08
C ASN A 71 9.70 0.61 -4.59
N THR A 72 9.52 1.30 -3.46
CA THR A 72 8.23 1.44 -2.79
C THR A 72 7.91 2.92 -2.60
N ASP A 73 6.74 3.33 -3.10
CA ASP A 73 6.21 4.67 -2.92
C ASP A 73 5.00 4.64 -1.97
N VAL A 74 4.96 5.57 -1.04
CA VAL A 74 3.80 5.79 -0.17
C VAL A 74 3.07 7.03 -0.66
N VAL A 75 1.81 6.85 -1.07
CA VAL A 75 0.94 7.95 -1.48
C VAL A 75 0.01 8.27 -0.31
N VAL A 76 0.14 9.47 0.25
CA VAL A 76 -0.65 9.88 1.41
C VAL A 76 -1.92 10.59 0.96
N VAL A 77 -3.07 10.15 1.47
CA VAL A 77 -4.34 10.83 1.26
C VAL A 77 -4.63 11.65 2.51
N GLU A 78 -4.47 12.97 2.40
CA GLU A 78 -4.70 13.89 3.50
C GLU A 78 -6.17 13.92 3.92
N GLY A 79 -6.43 14.02 5.22
CA GLY A 79 -7.78 14.07 5.76
C GLY A 79 -8.53 12.75 5.78
N ALA A 80 -7.96 11.68 5.25
CA ALA A 80 -8.62 10.37 5.19
C ALA A 80 -8.32 9.52 6.43
N ASP A 81 -9.27 8.64 6.77
CA ASP A 81 -9.10 7.61 7.78
C ASP A 81 -8.93 6.24 7.11
N HIS A 82 -8.81 5.17 7.90
CA HIS A 82 -8.61 3.82 7.39
C HIS A 82 -9.69 3.37 6.39
N PHE A 83 -10.91 3.84 6.56
CA PHE A 83 -12.04 3.45 5.72
C PHE A 83 -12.26 4.40 4.55
N PHE A 84 -11.48 5.45 4.44
CA PHE A 84 -11.55 6.43 3.35
C PHE A 84 -12.95 7.02 3.17
N HIS A 85 -13.66 7.27 4.29
CA HIS A 85 -14.98 7.88 4.25
C HIS A 85 -14.92 9.25 3.54
N GLY A 86 -15.68 9.38 2.45
CA GLY A 86 -15.70 10.60 1.64
C GLY A 86 -14.44 10.84 0.82
N ALA A 87 -13.49 9.91 0.80
CA ALA A 87 -12.22 10.04 0.10
C ALA A 87 -11.99 8.97 -0.97
N GLN A 88 -13.04 8.25 -1.39
CA GLN A 88 -12.92 7.17 -2.38
C GLN A 88 -12.39 7.69 -3.72
N ARG A 89 -12.74 8.91 -4.10
CA ARG A 89 -12.24 9.50 -5.35
C ARG A 89 -10.72 9.67 -5.33
N ALA A 90 -10.15 9.98 -4.17
CA ALA A 90 -8.70 10.10 -4.04
C ALA A 90 -7.99 8.78 -4.31
N ILE A 91 -8.60 7.65 -3.91
CA ILE A 91 -8.07 6.32 -4.22
C ILE A 91 -8.07 6.09 -5.73
N VAL A 92 -9.19 6.38 -6.39
CA VAL A 92 -9.32 6.22 -7.84
C VAL A 92 -8.27 7.05 -8.56
N ASP A 93 -8.10 8.30 -8.16
CA ASP A 93 -7.13 9.21 -8.77
C ASP A 93 -5.69 8.73 -8.57
N ALA A 94 -5.36 8.23 -7.37
CA ALA A 94 -4.03 7.71 -7.06
C ALA A 94 -3.71 6.47 -7.90
N ILE A 95 -4.65 5.54 -8.02
CA ILE A 95 -4.48 4.34 -8.83
C ILE A 95 -4.34 4.73 -10.31
N GLY A 96 -5.18 5.64 -10.79
CA GLY A 96 -5.12 6.12 -12.16
C GLY A 96 -3.77 6.73 -12.51
N ALA A 97 -3.19 7.51 -11.59
CA ALA A 97 -1.86 8.11 -11.78
C ALA A 97 -0.76 7.05 -11.89
N VAL A 98 -0.87 5.96 -11.12
CA VAL A 98 0.12 4.86 -11.16
C VAL A 98 0.04 4.10 -12.48
N LEU A 99 -1.17 3.93 -13.02
CA LEU A 99 -1.41 3.16 -14.24
C LEU A 99 -1.26 3.98 -15.53
N ALA A 100 -1.14 5.28 -15.41
CA ALA A 100 -1.03 6.17 -16.57
C ALA A 100 0.27 5.97 -17.35
#